data_6c197bba0211affa660cb275303fe9b5
#
_entry.id   6c197bba0211affa660cb275303fe9b5
#
_cell.length_a   1.000
_cell.length_b   1.000
_cell.length_c   1.000
_cell.angle_alpha   90.00
_cell.angle_beta   90.00
_cell.angle_gamma   90.00
#
_symmetry.space_group_name_H-M   'P 1'
#
loop_
_entity.id
_entity.type
_entity.pdbx_description
1 polymer ?
#
loop_
_entity_poly.entity_id
_entity_poly.type
_entity_poly.pdbx_seq_one_letter_code
_entity_poly.pdbx_strand_id
1 'polypeptide(L)'
;VKFKGIKPNLNNPADIATLNRIGVKYHKEMHDLDEKQNGMRKIGTANTILVMNKYDLLPTRNFQTGGDPDAVKVSPEVFITQYLTQGLHDGCWYGCTMSCAKAADHFKLLTGPYAGQCVTVDGPEYECVAGLGSNLGIFDPQAILEQNFYCDTYGIDLISYATTVAFIMECYQRGQISQEDMGGLDLCFGNAAASLE
;
A
#
# COMPACT_ATOMS: atom_id res chain seq x y z
N VAL A 1 21.71 13.38 -13.65
CA VAL A 1 21.00 14.47 -14.35
C VAL A 1 21.68 15.79 -14.00
N LYS A 2 22.09 16.57 -15.02
CA LYS A 2 22.76 17.85 -14.81
C LYS A 2 21.75 18.97 -15.12
N PHE A 3 21.31 19.69 -14.08
CA PHE A 3 20.45 20.85 -14.24
C PHE A 3 21.29 22.06 -14.61
N LYS A 4 20.89 22.79 -15.67
CA LYS A 4 21.42 24.11 -15.99
C LYS A 4 20.38 25.13 -15.58
N GLY A 5 20.72 26.03 -14.70
CA GLY A 5 19.84 27.10 -14.23
C GLY A 5 20.45 27.84 -13.04
N ILE A 6 19.87 29.00 -12.73
CA ILE A 6 20.23 29.75 -11.54
C ILE A 6 19.36 29.23 -10.37
N LYS A 7 20.00 28.84 -9.27
CA LYS A 7 19.27 28.43 -8.07
C LYS A 7 18.50 29.63 -7.53
N PRO A 8 17.19 29.51 -7.25
CA PRO A 8 16.41 30.58 -6.65
C PRO A 8 17.00 31.02 -5.31
N ASN A 9 17.02 32.31 -5.07
CA ASN A 9 17.43 32.86 -3.78
C ASN A 9 16.18 33.00 -2.90
N LEU A 10 16.07 32.14 -1.89
CA LEU A 10 14.92 32.13 -0.96
C LEU A 10 14.86 33.39 -0.04
N ASN A 11 15.89 34.24 -0.07
CA ASN A 11 15.86 35.53 0.62
C ASN A 11 15.43 36.67 -0.31
N ASN A 12 15.20 36.40 -1.61
CA ASN A 12 14.74 37.39 -2.58
C ASN A 12 13.21 37.25 -2.77
N PRO A 13 12.41 38.27 -2.41
CA PRO A 13 10.96 38.25 -2.57
C PRO A 13 10.48 37.99 -3.98
N ALA A 14 11.21 38.42 -5.01
CA ALA A 14 10.84 38.17 -6.41
C ALA A 14 11.00 36.70 -6.81
N ASP A 15 12.04 36.04 -6.31
CA ASP A 15 12.25 34.60 -6.55
C ASP A 15 11.17 33.79 -5.81
N ILE A 16 10.84 34.14 -4.57
CA ILE A 16 9.76 33.52 -3.79
C ILE A 16 8.42 33.67 -4.52
N ALA A 17 8.09 34.88 -4.99
CA ALA A 17 6.86 35.10 -5.75
C ALA A 17 6.80 34.28 -7.04
N THR A 18 7.93 34.10 -7.71
CA THR A 18 8.04 33.28 -8.92
C THR A 18 7.84 31.79 -8.60
N LEU A 19 8.46 31.27 -7.53
CA LEU A 19 8.28 29.88 -7.07
C LEU A 19 6.82 29.62 -6.69
N ASN A 20 6.20 30.53 -5.94
CA ASN A 20 4.80 30.40 -5.54
C ASN A 20 3.87 30.37 -6.77
N ARG A 21 4.09 31.26 -7.74
CA ARG A 21 3.31 31.29 -9.00
C ARG A 21 3.44 29.98 -9.77
N ILE A 22 4.65 29.43 -9.88
CA ILE A 22 4.90 28.12 -10.53
C ILE A 22 4.19 27.02 -9.74
N GLY A 23 4.33 26.99 -8.44
CA GLY A 23 3.66 26.03 -7.57
C GLY A 23 2.15 26.04 -7.79
N VAL A 24 1.51 27.22 -7.63
CA VAL A 24 0.05 27.37 -7.84
C VAL A 24 -0.40 26.92 -9.22
N LYS A 25 0.38 27.27 -10.27
CA LYS A 25 0.05 26.83 -11.64
C LYS A 25 0.00 25.30 -11.76
N TYR A 26 1.04 24.60 -11.32
CA TYR A 26 1.10 23.15 -11.45
C TYR A 26 0.15 22.43 -10.48
N HIS A 27 -0.09 22.99 -9.31
CA HIS A 27 -1.15 22.51 -8.42
C HIS A 27 -2.52 22.50 -9.12
N LYS A 28 -2.84 23.62 -9.80
CA LYS A 28 -4.08 23.72 -10.56
C LYS A 28 -4.14 22.72 -11.71
N GLU A 29 -3.08 22.63 -12.51
CA GLU A 29 -3.01 21.68 -13.62
C GLU A 29 -3.25 20.24 -13.17
N MET A 30 -2.65 19.81 -12.06
CA MET A 30 -2.88 18.48 -11.49
C MET A 30 -4.29 18.30 -10.92
N HIS A 31 -4.86 19.37 -10.35
CA HIS A 31 -6.22 19.31 -9.82
C HIS A 31 -7.28 19.19 -10.93
N ASP A 32 -7.02 19.81 -12.06
CA ASP A 32 -7.92 19.87 -13.22
C ASP A 32 -7.85 18.58 -14.10
N LEU A 33 -7.03 17.58 -13.73
CA LEU A 33 -7.00 16.29 -14.40
C LEU A 33 -8.36 15.58 -14.31
N ASP A 34 -8.72 14.84 -15.35
CA ASP A 34 -9.96 14.06 -15.39
C ASP A 34 -9.97 12.91 -14.36
N GLU A 35 -11.10 12.27 -14.16
CA GLU A 35 -11.26 11.22 -13.13
C GLU A 35 -10.31 10.06 -13.32
N LYS A 36 -10.01 9.66 -14.55
CA LYS A 36 -9.09 8.56 -14.85
C LYS A 36 -7.65 8.93 -14.52
N GLN A 37 -7.25 10.15 -14.87
CA GLN A 37 -5.94 10.70 -14.57
C GLN A 37 -5.77 10.97 -13.06
N ASN A 38 -6.86 11.28 -12.36
CA ASN A 38 -6.89 11.52 -10.92
C ASN A 38 -7.06 10.24 -10.07
N GLY A 39 -6.99 9.06 -10.66
CA GLY A 39 -7.14 7.80 -9.94
C GLY A 39 -6.20 7.67 -8.73
N MET A 40 -4.93 8.03 -8.90
CA MET A 40 -3.95 8.05 -7.80
C MET A 40 -4.36 8.97 -6.64
N ARG A 41 -4.87 10.16 -6.94
CA ARG A 41 -5.30 11.12 -5.93
C ARG A 41 -6.57 10.66 -5.20
N LYS A 42 -7.51 10.09 -5.94
CA LYS A 42 -8.81 9.66 -5.39
C LYS A 42 -8.71 8.35 -4.60
N ILE A 43 -7.97 7.41 -5.14
CA ILE A 43 -7.98 6.01 -4.70
C ILE A 43 -6.68 5.65 -3.97
N GLY A 44 -5.59 6.36 -4.27
CA GLY A 44 -4.25 6.01 -3.82
C GLY A 44 -3.52 5.08 -4.78
N THR A 45 -2.37 4.60 -4.39
CA THR A 45 -1.50 3.76 -5.20
C THR A 45 -2.09 2.37 -5.45
N ALA A 46 -2.98 1.88 -4.56
CA ALA A 46 -3.74 0.65 -4.75
C ALA A 46 -4.57 0.64 -6.06
N ASN A 47 -4.80 1.83 -6.67
CA ASN A 47 -5.43 1.95 -8.00
C ASN A 47 -4.72 1.13 -9.09
N THR A 48 -3.47 0.77 -8.90
CA THR A 48 -2.68 0.02 -9.89
C THR A 48 -2.84 -1.51 -9.80
N ILE A 49 -3.44 -2.05 -8.74
CA ILE A 49 -3.54 -3.50 -8.50
C ILE A 49 -4.14 -4.26 -9.70
N LEU A 50 -5.31 -3.84 -10.16
CA LEU A 50 -5.97 -4.54 -11.29
C LEU A 50 -5.23 -4.37 -12.62
N VAL A 51 -4.54 -3.23 -12.79
CA VAL A 51 -3.70 -3.00 -13.98
C VAL A 51 -2.49 -3.93 -13.95
N MET A 52 -1.82 -4.03 -12.82
CA MET A 52 -0.69 -4.95 -12.64
C MET A 52 -1.12 -6.39 -12.84
N ASN A 53 -2.25 -6.80 -12.26
CA ASN A 53 -2.82 -8.13 -12.45
C ASN A 53 -3.11 -8.46 -13.93
N LYS A 54 -3.67 -7.48 -14.65
CA LYS A 54 -4.00 -7.66 -16.07
C LYS A 54 -2.79 -7.86 -16.98
N TYR A 55 -1.65 -7.29 -16.61
CA TYR A 55 -0.42 -7.37 -17.40
C TYR A 55 0.59 -8.39 -16.85
N ASP A 56 0.17 -9.28 -15.94
CA ASP A 56 1.02 -10.28 -15.30
C ASP A 56 2.22 -9.67 -14.56
N LEU A 57 2.00 -8.52 -13.91
CA LEU A 57 3.01 -7.78 -13.15
C LEU A 57 2.70 -7.70 -11.65
N LEU A 58 1.58 -8.29 -11.20
CA LEU A 58 1.25 -8.34 -9.78
C LEU A 58 1.98 -9.51 -9.12
N PRO A 59 2.93 -9.25 -8.19
CA PRO A 59 3.61 -10.32 -7.48
C PRO A 59 2.60 -11.20 -6.76
N THR A 60 2.67 -12.51 -7.03
CA THR A 60 1.71 -13.48 -6.49
C THR A 60 2.46 -14.71 -6.02
N ARG A 61 2.24 -15.11 -4.75
CA ARG A 61 2.87 -16.28 -4.11
C ARG A 61 4.39 -16.32 -4.33
N ASN A 62 5.09 -15.34 -3.76
CA ASN A 62 6.53 -15.15 -3.93
C ASN A 62 6.97 -15.08 -5.39
N PHE A 63 6.25 -14.29 -6.20
CA PHE A 63 6.54 -14.11 -7.64
C PHE A 63 6.44 -15.39 -8.49
N GLN A 64 5.75 -16.44 -7.99
CA GLN A 64 5.51 -17.66 -8.78
C GLN A 64 4.61 -17.39 -10.00
N THR A 65 3.72 -16.40 -9.88
CA THR A 65 2.91 -15.88 -10.99
C THR A 65 2.86 -14.35 -10.94
N GLY A 66 2.49 -13.74 -12.06
CA GLY A 66 2.32 -12.28 -12.18
C GLY A 66 0.88 -11.82 -11.99
N GLY A 67 -0.03 -12.70 -11.62
CA GLY A 67 -1.43 -12.37 -11.38
C GLY A 67 -2.24 -13.53 -10.83
N ASP A 68 -3.45 -13.21 -10.35
CA ASP A 68 -4.41 -14.17 -9.80
C ASP A 68 -5.84 -13.67 -10.05
N PRO A 69 -6.80 -14.57 -10.39
CA PRO A 69 -8.21 -14.18 -10.55
C PRO A 69 -8.82 -13.54 -9.30
N ASP A 70 -8.34 -13.90 -8.11
CA ASP A 70 -8.81 -13.38 -6.83
C ASP A 70 -8.35 -11.93 -6.54
N ALA A 71 -7.49 -11.34 -7.36
CA ALA A 71 -7.08 -9.95 -7.24
C ALA A 71 -8.27 -8.96 -7.23
N VAL A 72 -9.40 -9.35 -7.79
CA VAL A 72 -10.64 -8.54 -7.74
C VAL A 72 -11.19 -8.35 -6.32
N LYS A 73 -10.88 -9.27 -5.41
CA LYS A 73 -11.30 -9.21 -3.99
C LYS A 73 -10.55 -8.12 -3.20
N VAL A 74 -9.40 -7.71 -3.71
CA VAL A 74 -8.54 -6.66 -3.15
C VAL A 74 -8.40 -5.50 -4.13
N SER A 75 -9.43 -5.29 -4.94
CA SER A 75 -9.48 -4.17 -5.87
C SER A 75 -9.59 -2.83 -5.16
N PRO A 76 -9.19 -1.73 -5.80
CA PRO A 76 -9.35 -0.38 -5.24
C PRO A 76 -10.78 -0.08 -4.81
N GLU A 77 -11.76 -0.55 -5.56
CA GLU A 77 -13.19 -0.34 -5.28
C GLU A 77 -13.61 -0.98 -3.95
N VAL A 78 -13.06 -2.16 -3.63
CA VAL A 78 -13.33 -2.84 -2.36
C VAL A 78 -12.82 -2.00 -1.19
N PHE A 79 -11.61 -1.50 -1.27
CA PHE A 79 -11.05 -0.65 -0.20
C PHE A 79 -11.82 0.67 -0.05
N ILE A 80 -12.15 1.36 -1.15
CA ILE A 80 -12.89 2.62 -1.12
C ILE A 80 -14.27 2.43 -0.48
N THR A 81 -14.97 1.36 -0.82
CA THR A 81 -16.36 1.18 -0.38
C THR A 81 -16.47 0.65 1.05
N GLN A 82 -15.46 -0.10 1.52
CA GLN A 82 -15.55 -0.81 2.79
C GLN A 82 -14.67 -0.23 3.90
N TYR A 83 -13.53 0.38 3.56
CA TYR A 83 -12.51 0.73 4.55
C TYR A 83 -12.08 2.19 4.51
N LEU A 84 -11.99 2.80 3.33
CA LEU A 84 -11.49 4.16 3.24
C LEU A 84 -12.59 5.16 3.62
N THR A 85 -12.31 5.98 4.60
CA THR A 85 -13.15 7.15 4.91
C THR A 85 -12.96 8.20 3.82
N GLN A 86 -14.06 8.59 3.20
CA GLN A 86 -14.04 9.60 2.17
C GLN A 86 -13.51 10.94 2.69
N GLY A 87 -12.55 11.50 1.97
CA GLY A 87 -12.08 12.86 2.18
C GLY A 87 -10.72 13.02 2.85
N LEU A 88 -10.13 11.97 3.36
CA LEU A 88 -8.73 12.05 3.82
C LEU A 88 -7.80 11.97 2.61
N HIS A 89 -7.37 13.13 2.13
CA HIS A 89 -6.29 13.26 1.18
C HIS A 89 -5.02 13.56 1.96
N ASP A 90 -4.16 12.59 2.11
CA ASP A 90 -2.88 12.77 2.76
C ASP A 90 -1.73 12.70 1.76
N GLY A 91 -0.61 13.29 2.12
CA GLY A 91 0.59 13.36 1.29
C GLY A 91 1.84 13.25 2.14
N CYS A 92 2.88 12.65 1.57
CA CYS A 92 4.17 12.43 2.22
C CYS A 92 4.90 13.72 2.64
N TRP A 93 4.42 14.88 2.26
CA TRP A 93 4.96 16.18 2.67
C TRP A 93 3.93 17.29 2.47
N TYR A 94 4.12 18.40 3.20
CA TYR A 94 3.26 19.57 3.08
C TYR A 94 3.35 20.18 1.67
N GLY A 95 2.22 20.25 0.97
CA GLY A 95 2.14 20.76 -0.40
C GLY A 95 2.18 19.70 -1.49
N CYS A 96 2.09 18.41 -1.14
CA CYS A 96 1.93 17.35 -2.12
C CYS A 96 0.54 17.41 -2.76
N THR A 97 0.49 17.74 -4.06
CA THR A 97 -0.77 17.80 -4.84
C THR A 97 -1.30 16.44 -5.24
N MET A 98 -0.45 15.41 -5.31
CA MET A 98 -0.88 14.07 -5.65
C MET A 98 -1.75 13.49 -4.54
N SER A 99 -1.38 13.70 -3.26
CA SER A 99 -2.14 13.23 -2.09
C SER A 99 -2.58 11.78 -2.24
N CYS A 100 -1.66 10.93 -2.66
CA CYS A 100 -1.97 9.51 -2.96
C CYS A 100 -2.06 8.64 -1.71
N ALA A 101 -1.53 9.09 -0.58
CA ALA A 101 -1.70 8.39 0.69
C ALA A 101 -3.18 8.33 1.09
N LYS A 102 -3.59 7.23 1.66
CA LYS A 102 -4.95 6.97 2.14
C LYS A 102 -4.89 6.38 3.53
N ALA A 103 -6.00 6.43 4.25
CA ALA A 103 -6.11 5.80 5.55
C ALA A 103 -7.47 5.09 5.69
N ALA A 104 -7.44 3.93 6.32
CA ALA A 104 -8.65 3.25 6.78
C ALA A 104 -8.92 3.69 8.23
N ASP A 105 -9.89 4.57 8.41
CA ASP A 105 -10.26 5.11 9.71
C ASP A 105 -11.35 4.24 10.37
N HIS A 106 -11.38 4.22 11.71
CA HIS A 106 -12.30 3.35 12.47
C HIS A 106 -12.19 1.85 12.11
N PHE A 107 -11.02 1.43 11.64
CA PHE A 107 -10.75 0.04 11.32
C PHE A 107 -10.73 -0.81 12.58
N LYS A 108 -11.54 -1.88 12.60
CA LYS A 108 -11.62 -2.77 13.75
C LYS A 108 -10.63 -3.92 13.59
N LEU A 109 -9.70 -4.02 14.53
CA LEU A 109 -8.76 -5.15 14.62
C LEU A 109 -9.47 -6.40 15.11
N LEU A 110 -9.22 -7.53 14.47
CA LEU A 110 -9.85 -8.83 14.81
C LEU A 110 -8.90 -9.77 15.52
N THR A 111 -7.58 -9.60 15.33
CA THR A 111 -6.55 -10.52 15.81
C THR A 111 -5.49 -9.79 16.65
N GLY A 112 -4.55 -10.56 17.24
CA GLY A 112 -3.41 -10.04 17.96
C GLY A 112 -3.74 -9.31 19.26
N PRO A 113 -2.75 -8.63 19.87
CA PRO A 113 -2.88 -8.03 21.19
C PRO A 113 -3.83 -6.83 21.26
N TYR A 114 -4.17 -6.23 20.12
CA TYR A 114 -5.10 -5.10 20.03
C TYR A 114 -6.48 -5.50 19.48
N ALA A 115 -6.80 -6.79 19.41
CA ALA A 115 -8.09 -7.29 18.92
C ALA A 115 -9.26 -6.59 19.60
N GLY A 116 -10.26 -6.20 18.80
CA GLY A 116 -11.47 -5.48 19.24
C GLY A 116 -11.33 -3.96 19.29
N GLN A 117 -10.13 -3.41 19.20
CA GLN A 117 -9.92 -1.96 19.13
C GLN A 117 -10.24 -1.42 17.74
N CYS A 118 -10.72 -0.17 17.70
CA CYS A 118 -10.85 0.60 16.47
C CYS A 118 -9.65 1.53 16.35
N VAL A 119 -8.99 1.48 15.22
CA VAL A 119 -7.74 2.21 14.94
C VAL A 119 -7.84 2.93 13.60
N THR A 120 -6.90 3.82 13.33
CA THR A 120 -6.64 4.32 11.98
C THR A 120 -5.44 3.57 11.43
N VAL A 121 -5.59 2.97 10.24
CA VAL A 121 -4.50 2.30 9.52
C VAL A 121 -4.07 3.20 8.38
N ASP A 122 -2.77 3.50 8.30
CA ASP A 122 -2.17 4.19 7.16
C ASP A 122 -2.11 3.24 5.97
N GLY A 123 -2.88 3.55 4.93
CA GLY A 123 -3.04 2.67 3.78
C GLY A 123 -4.51 2.38 3.44
N PRO A 124 -4.76 1.50 2.44
CA PRO A 124 -3.74 0.66 1.79
C PRO A 124 -2.98 1.38 0.68
N GLU A 125 -1.68 1.16 0.64
CA GLU A 125 -0.85 1.47 -0.50
C GLU A 125 -0.74 0.24 -1.44
N TYR A 126 -0.23 0.44 -2.67
CA TYR A 126 0.04 -0.67 -3.58
C TYR A 126 0.94 -1.74 -2.93
N GLU A 127 1.96 -1.30 -2.23
CA GLU A 127 2.93 -2.14 -1.54
C GLU A 127 2.27 -3.00 -0.45
N CYS A 128 1.30 -2.44 0.28
CA CYS A 128 0.52 -3.20 1.26
C CYS A 128 -0.29 -4.30 0.58
N VAL A 129 -1.06 -3.94 -0.45
CA VAL A 129 -1.97 -4.89 -1.12
C VAL A 129 -1.20 -5.94 -1.93
N ALA A 130 -0.14 -5.54 -2.63
CA ALA A 130 0.67 -6.48 -3.39
C ALA A 130 1.56 -7.34 -2.48
N GLY A 131 2.22 -6.74 -1.50
CA GLY A 131 3.15 -7.43 -0.61
C GLY A 131 2.44 -8.34 0.39
N LEU A 132 1.62 -7.78 1.27
CA LEU A 132 0.89 -8.51 2.31
C LEU A 132 -0.30 -9.31 1.78
N GLY A 133 -0.76 -8.97 0.57
CA GLY A 133 -1.86 -9.64 -0.12
C GLY A 133 -1.39 -10.68 -1.11
N SER A 134 -1.37 -10.32 -2.40
CA SER A 134 -1.15 -11.29 -3.49
C SER A 134 0.18 -12.02 -3.39
N ASN A 135 1.26 -11.38 -2.93
CA ASN A 135 2.56 -12.05 -2.77
C ASN A 135 2.56 -13.13 -1.68
N LEU A 136 1.67 -13.02 -0.68
CA LEU A 136 1.40 -14.07 0.31
C LEU A 136 0.23 -14.99 -0.10
N GLY A 137 -0.41 -14.74 -1.25
CA GLY A 137 -1.61 -15.45 -1.69
C GLY A 137 -2.86 -15.10 -0.88
N ILE A 138 -2.84 -13.99 -0.14
CA ILE A 138 -3.92 -13.50 0.72
C ILE A 138 -4.74 -12.47 -0.06
N PHE A 139 -6.01 -12.76 -0.30
CA PHE A 139 -6.95 -11.88 -0.99
C PHE A 139 -8.10 -11.46 -0.06
N ASP A 140 -7.74 -11.10 1.17
CA ASP A 140 -8.64 -10.61 2.21
C ASP A 140 -8.22 -9.19 2.61
N PRO A 141 -9.02 -8.15 2.28
CA PRO A 141 -8.70 -6.76 2.61
C PRO A 141 -8.55 -6.51 4.12
N GLN A 142 -9.35 -7.19 4.94
CA GLN A 142 -9.27 -7.09 6.40
C GLN A 142 -7.90 -7.57 6.91
N ALA A 143 -7.47 -8.74 6.47
CA ALA A 143 -6.18 -9.30 6.87
C ALA A 143 -4.99 -8.46 6.36
N ILE A 144 -5.08 -7.90 5.16
CA ILE A 144 -4.04 -7.03 4.60
C ILE A 144 -3.87 -5.76 5.46
N LEU A 145 -4.98 -5.08 5.77
CA LEU A 145 -4.94 -3.88 6.60
C LEU A 145 -4.49 -4.18 8.04
N GLU A 146 -4.84 -5.33 8.57
CA GLU A 146 -4.43 -5.75 9.90
C GLU A 146 -2.93 -6.02 9.97
N GLN A 147 -2.36 -6.72 8.99
CA GLN A 147 -0.91 -6.92 8.86
C GLN A 147 -0.19 -5.58 8.71
N ASN A 148 -0.72 -4.65 7.90
CA ASN A 148 -0.15 -3.32 7.74
C ASN A 148 -0.11 -2.57 9.09
N PHE A 149 -1.22 -2.57 9.83
CA PHE A 149 -1.29 -1.98 11.17
C PHE A 149 -0.21 -2.51 12.11
N TYR A 150 0.00 -3.84 12.12
CA TYR A 150 1.01 -4.44 13.00
C TYR A 150 2.43 -4.13 12.56
N CYS A 151 2.72 -4.11 11.26
CA CYS A 151 4.02 -3.67 10.75
C CYS A 151 4.33 -2.24 11.20
N ASP A 152 3.41 -1.31 11.04
CA ASP A 152 3.57 0.09 11.44
C ASP A 152 3.72 0.22 12.96
N THR A 153 2.88 -0.47 13.73
CA THR A 153 2.88 -0.41 15.19
C THR A 153 4.20 -0.91 15.79
N TYR A 154 4.79 -1.94 15.19
CA TYR A 154 6.05 -2.51 15.66
C TYR A 154 7.29 -1.91 14.99
N GLY A 155 7.12 -0.97 14.06
CA GLY A 155 8.21 -0.35 13.32
C GLY A 155 8.92 -1.33 12.38
N ILE A 156 8.19 -2.27 11.81
CA ILE A 156 8.67 -3.25 10.86
C ILE A 156 8.41 -2.73 9.45
N ASP A 157 9.45 -2.69 8.61
CA ASP A 157 9.28 -2.38 7.19
C ASP A 157 8.42 -3.44 6.50
N LEU A 158 7.22 -3.05 6.10
CA LEU A 158 6.23 -3.98 5.55
C LEU A 158 6.68 -4.64 4.24
N ILE A 159 7.49 -3.95 3.41
CA ILE A 159 7.99 -4.51 2.14
C ILE A 159 8.95 -5.65 2.42
N SER A 160 9.89 -5.44 3.34
CA SER A 160 10.85 -6.46 3.77
C SER A 160 10.15 -7.62 4.48
N TYR A 161 9.17 -7.33 5.34
CA TYR A 161 8.35 -8.34 6.00
C TYR A 161 7.62 -9.22 4.99
N ALA A 162 6.83 -8.61 4.11
CA ALA A 162 6.04 -9.34 3.12
C ALA A 162 6.90 -10.22 2.20
N THR A 163 8.06 -9.71 1.78
CA THR A 163 8.98 -10.46 0.93
C THR A 163 9.61 -11.63 1.67
N THR A 164 9.97 -11.42 2.94
CA THR A 164 10.54 -12.48 3.79
C THR A 164 9.51 -13.57 4.08
N VAL A 165 8.30 -13.21 4.47
CA VAL A 165 7.22 -14.17 4.73
C VAL A 165 6.86 -14.95 3.47
N ALA A 166 6.76 -14.29 2.31
CA ALA A 166 6.51 -14.96 1.02
C ALA A 166 7.59 -16.00 0.71
N PHE A 167 8.86 -15.67 0.95
CA PHE A 167 9.97 -16.61 0.78
C PHE A 167 9.87 -17.81 1.73
N ILE A 168 9.53 -17.56 3.00
CA ILE A 168 9.34 -18.65 3.98
C ILE A 168 8.15 -19.54 3.59
N MET A 169 7.04 -18.94 3.15
CA MET A 169 5.88 -19.69 2.64
C MET A 169 6.25 -20.58 1.44
N GLU A 170 7.11 -20.11 0.55
CA GLU A 170 7.60 -20.95 -0.55
C GLU A 170 8.51 -22.08 -0.06
N CYS A 171 9.41 -21.82 0.89
CA CYS A 171 10.22 -22.87 1.51
C CYS A 171 9.34 -23.94 2.17
N TYR A 172 8.28 -23.51 2.86
CA TYR A 172 7.27 -24.41 3.45
C TYR A 172 6.54 -25.21 2.37
N GLN A 173 6.03 -24.56 1.33
CA GLN A 173 5.37 -25.22 0.19
C GLN A 173 6.26 -26.26 -0.47
N ARG A 174 7.57 -26.01 -0.55
CA ARG A 174 8.57 -26.92 -1.15
C ARG A 174 9.06 -28.00 -0.17
N GLY A 175 8.56 -28.03 1.06
CA GLY A 175 8.98 -28.98 2.09
C GLY A 175 10.41 -28.80 2.58
N GLN A 176 11.00 -27.62 2.41
CA GLN A 176 12.35 -27.28 2.90
C GLN A 176 12.34 -26.92 4.39
N ILE A 177 11.21 -26.45 4.88
CA ILE A 177 10.93 -26.21 6.30
C ILE A 177 9.62 -26.90 6.66
N SER A 178 9.53 -27.41 7.87
CA SER A 178 8.34 -28.09 8.39
C SER A 178 7.49 -27.18 9.27
N GLN A 179 6.29 -27.63 9.59
CA GLN A 179 5.44 -26.94 10.57
C GLN A 179 6.09 -26.89 11.96
N GLU A 180 6.88 -27.92 12.34
CA GLU A 180 7.62 -27.93 13.59
C GLU A 180 8.69 -26.85 13.64
N ASP A 181 9.43 -26.66 12.52
CA ASP A 181 10.43 -25.59 12.42
C ASP A 181 9.82 -24.20 12.59
N MET A 182 8.55 -24.06 12.26
CA MET A 182 7.78 -22.82 12.36
C MET A 182 6.96 -22.73 13.66
N GLY A 183 7.31 -23.49 14.70
CA GLY A 183 6.62 -23.43 15.98
C GLY A 183 5.17 -23.91 15.96
N GLY A 184 4.80 -24.70 14.96
CA GLY A 184 3.44 -25.22 14.78
C GLY A 184 2.57 -24.41 13.81
N LEU A 185 3.07 -23.31 13.26
CA LEU A 185 2.34 -22.49 12.26
C LEU A 185 2.24 -23.21 10.92
N ASP A 186 1.05 -23.18 10.32
CA ASP A 186 0.81 -23.66 8.95
C ASP A 186 1.01 -22.49 7.96
N LEU A 187 2.25 -22.25 7.58
CA LEU A 187 2.65 -21.13 6.71
C LEU A 187 2.41 -21.41 5.21
N CYS A 188 1.27 -22.01 4.86
CA CYS A 188 0.89 -22.13 3.46
C CYS A 188 0.45 -20.78 2.88
N PHE A 189 0.67 -20.59 1.58
CA PHE A 189 0.15 -19.40 0.88
C PHE A 189 -1.36 -19.25 1.09
N GLY A 190 -1.79 -18.04 1.42
CA GLY A 190 -3.18 -17.70 1.69
C GLY A 190 -3.61 -17.83 3.16
N ASN A 191 -2.76 -18.37 4.03
CA ASN A 191 -3.06 -18.44 5.46
C ASN A 191 -2.72 -17.12 6.15
N ALA A 192 -3.70 -16.21 6.16
CA ALA A 192 -3.56 -14.89 6.78
C ALA A 192 -3.34 -14.97 8.31
N ALA A 193 -3.94 -15.95 8.98
CA ALA A 193 -3.77 -16.11 10.42
C ALA A 193 -2.32 -16.44 10.79
N ALA A 194 -1.71 -17.38 10.05
CA ALA A 194 -0.30 -17.73 10.29
C ALA A 194 0.68 -16.61 9.93
N SER A 195 0.32 -15.72 9.00
CA SER A 195 1.16 -14.56 8.66
C SER A 195 1.06 -13.43 9.67
N LEU A 196 0.03 -13.41 10.52
CA LEU A 196 -0.18 -12.40 11.56
C LEU A 196 0.50 -12.78 12.89
N GLU A 197 0.89 -14.03 13.08
CA GLU A 197 1.63 -14.56 14.24
C GLU A 197 3.14 -14.56 14.02
#